data_39d28fd2dbdf6547c1ef3072d2c1093f
#
_entry.id   39d28fd2dbdf6547c1ef3072d2c1093f
#
_cell.length_a   1.000
_cell.length_b   1.000
_cell.length_c   1.000
_cell.angle_alpha   90.00
_cell.angle_beta   90.00
_cell.angle_gamma   90.00
#
_symmetry.space_group_name_H-M   'P 1'
#
loop_
_entity.id
_entity.type
_entity.pdbx_description
1 polymer ?
#
loop_
_entity_poly.entity_id
_entity_poly.type
_entity_poly.pdbx_seq_one_letter_code
_entity_poly.pdbx_strand_id
1 'polypeptide(L)'
;MTRSVIVIDPDRTILEAAKRMAVKKIGGLVVVQHGRPIGLITDRDILWQVTSKGKNPSKVLVRDVMTSPVATVSPLTTLRAAARVMLDKKTRWIVVTRLDNVEGIITASDLTWGFLETFARASKRGIAPK
;
A
#
# COMPACT_ATOMS: atom_id res chain seq x y z
N MET A 1 -3.93 10.13 3.34
CA MET A 1 -3.08 9.12 3.98
C MET A 1 -3.85 8.40 5.06
N THR A 2 -3.75 7.10 5.09
CA THR A 2 -4.32 6.28 6.15
C THR A 2 -3.28 6.10 7.25
N ARG A 3 -3.61 6.47 8.47
CA ARG A 3 -2.70 6.41 9.62
C ARG A 3 -2.80 5.10 10.40
N SER A 4 -3.95 4.42 10.34
CA SER A 4 -4.13 3.10 10.96
C SER A 4 -3.64 2.03 9.99
N VAL A 5 -2.33 1.81 9.97
CA VAL A 5 -1.69 0.86 9.07
C VAL A 5 -1.72 -0.53 9.69
N ILE A 6 -2.20 -1.50 8.92
CA ILE A 6 -2.16 -2.91 9.34
C ILE A 6 -0.87 -3.51 8.81
N VAL A 7 -0.14 -4.13 9.72
CA VAL A 7 1.18 -4.71 9.43
C VAL A 7 1.16 -6.23 9.60
N ILE A 8 2.16 -6.89 9.04
CA ILE A 8 2.35 -8.32 9.20
C ILE A 8 3.86 -8.63 9.24
N ASP A 9 4.22 -9.66 9.98
CA ASP A 9 5.58 -10.17 10.03
C ASP A 9 5.87 -11.00 8.77
N PRO A 10 7.09 -10.93 8.18
CA PRO A 10 7.42 -11.66 6.96
C PRO A 10 7.38 -13.17 7.10
N ASP A 11 7.49 -13.69 8.32
CA ASP A 11 7.47 -15.14 8.58
C ASP A 11 6.07 -15.70 8.84
N ARG A 12 5.04 -14.85 8.76
CA ARG A 12 3.66 -15.30 8.77
C ARG A 12 3.28 -15.89 7.42
N THR A 13 2.24 -16.74 7.42
CA THR A 13 1.77 -17.38 6.19
C THR A 13 0.90 -16.45 5.35
N ILE A 14 0.81 -16.77 4.07
CA ILE A 14 -0.11 -16.07 3.15
C ILE A 14 -1.56 -16.24 3.60
N LEU A 15 -1.92 -17.38 4.19
CA LEU A 15 -3.25 -17.59 4.73
C LEU A 15 -3.58 -16.57 5.83
N GLU A 16 -2.63 -16.32 6.74
CA GLU A 16 -2.81 -15.31 7.79
C GLU A 16 -2.94 -13.91 7.19
N ALA A 17 -2.13 -13.59 6.19
CA ALA A 17 -2.21 -12.32 5.48
C ALA A 17 -3.59 -12.13 4.84
N ALA A 18 -4.06 -13.15 4.12
CA ALA A 18 -5.37 -13.11 3.47
C ALA A 18 -6.51 -12.93 4.48
N LYS A 19 -6.44 -13.62 5.62
CA LYS A 19 -7.44 -13.49 6.70
C LYS A 19 -7.46 -12.07 7.27
N ARG A 20 -6.30 -11.47 7.50
CA ARG A 20 -6.22 -10.07 7.99
C ARG A 20 -6.81 -9.09 6.99
N MET A 21 -6.49 -9.26 5.72
CA MET A 21 -7.06 -8.42 4.65
C MET A 21 -8.58 -8.55 4.59
N ALA A 22 -9.09 -9.77 4.68
CA ALA A 22 -10.53 -10.04 4.63
C ALA A 22 -11.28 -9.44 5.81
N VAL A 23 -10.75 -9.60 7.03
CA VAL A 23 -11.35 -9.05 8.25
C VAL A 23 -11.38 -7.53 8.21
N LYS A 24 -10.30 -6.91 7.79
CA LYS A 24 -10.17 -5.44 7.73
C LYS A 24 -10.72 -4.84 6.44
N LYS A 25 -11.07 -5.66 5.46
CA LYS A 25 -11.56 -5.24 4.14
C LYS A 25 -10.57 -4.31 3.44
N ILE A 26 -9.29 -4.70 3.44
CA ILE A 26 -8.21 -3.95 2.81
C ILE A 26 -7.47 -4.85 1.83
N GLY A 27 -6.83 -4.24 0.84
CA GLY A 27 -6.16 -4.95 -0.25
C GLY A 27 -4.65 -5.10 -0.08
N GLY A 28 -4.09 -4.72 1.07
CA GLY A 28 -2.65 -4.85 1.29
C GLY A 28 -2.25 -4.65 2.73
N LEU A 29 -1.10 -5.20 3.07
CA LEU A 29 -0.49 -5.08 4.40
C LEU A 29 0.96 -4.66 4.22
N VAL A 30 1.45 -3.83 5.16
CA VAL A 30 2.87 -3.49 5.21
C VAL A 30 3.60 -4.61 5.94
N VAL A 31 4.64 -5.14 5.32
CA VAL A 31 5.47 -6.18 5.92
C VAL A 31 6.56 -5.49 6.73
N VAL A 32 6.59 -5.75 8.03
CA VAL A 32 7.49 -5.08 8.99
C VAL A 32 8.37 -6.11 9.67
N GLN A 33 9.66 -5.84 9.73
CA GLN A 33 10.64 -6.65 10.46
C GLN A 33 11.55 -5.73 11.25
N HIS A 34 11.73 -6.03 12.53
CA HIS A 34 12.54 -5.21 13.44
C HIS A 34 12.10 -3.74 13.44
N GLY A 35 10.78 -3.50 13.39
CA GLY A 35 10.18 -2.17 13.40
C GLY A 35 10.26 -1.41 12.08
N ARG A 36 10.85 -1.99 11.03
CA ARG A 36 11.05 -1.33 9.73
C ARG A 36 10.21 -1.95 8.63
N PRO A 37 9.65 -1.15 7.73
CA PRO A 37 8.94 -1.68 6.56
C PRO A 37 9.95 -2.29 5.59
N ILE A 38 9.79 -3.57 5.30
CA ILE A 38 10.66 -4.29 4.37
C ILE A 38 9.97 -4.66 3.07
N GLY A 39 8.65 -4.60 3.04
CA GLY A 39 7.90 -4.99 1.85
C GLY A 39 6.43 -4.69 1.98
N LEU A 40 5.71 -5.11 0.96
CA LEU A 40 4.27 -4.97 0.88
C LEU A 40 3.69 -6.26 0.34
N ILE A 41 2.60 -6.76 0.95
CA ILE A 41 1.86 -7.91 0.44
C ILE A 41 0.45 -7.45 0.09
N THR A 42 0.04 -7.68 -1.15
CA THR A 42 -1.25 -7.24 -1.66
C THR A 42 -2.11 -8.42 -2.07
N ASP A 43 -3.40 -8.17 -2.25
CA ASP A 43 -4.34 -9.15 -2.79
C ASP A 43 -3.92 -9.65 -4.18
N ARG A 44 -3.37 -8.78 -5.02
CA ARG A 44 -2.84 -9.18 -6.32
C ARG A 44 -1.64 -10.11 -6.20
N ASP A 45 -0.74 -9.86 -5.27
CA ASP A 45 0.40 -10.74 -5.03
C ASP A 45 -0.09 -12.14 -4.68
N ILE A 46 -1.09 -12.24 -3.81
CA ILE A 46 -1.66 -13.52 -3.40
C ILE A 46 -2.33 -14.21 -4.58
N LEU A 47 -3.14 -13.48 -5.34
CA LEU A 47 -3.83 -14.03 -6.50
C LEU A 47 -2.83 -14.56 -7.54
N TRP A 48 -1.82 -13.77 -7.89
CA TRP A 48 -0.91 -14.09 -8.97
C TRP A 48 0.18 -15.09 -8.59
N GLN A 49 0.68 -15.02 -7.34
CA GLN A 49 1.83 -15.83 -6.92
C GLN A 49 1.45 -17.08 -6.14
N VAL A 50 0.25 -17.14 -5.61
CA VAL A 50 -0.20 -18.25 -4.77
C VAL A 50 -1.39 -18.96 -5.40
N THR A 51 -2.51 -18.27 -5.50
CA THR A 51 -3.77 -18.85 -5.96
C THR A 51 -3.69 -19.37 -7.41
N SER A 52 -3.18 -18.54 -8.33
CA SER A 52 -3.08 -18.92 -9.74
C SER A 52 -2.11 -20.06 -9.98
N LYS A 53 -1.18 -20.29 -9.07
CA LYS A 53 -0.19 -21.37 -9.14
C LYS A 53 -0.59 -22.63 -8.37
N GLY A 54 -1.80 -22.62 -7.82
CA GLY A 54 -2.31 -23.76 -7.06
C GLY A 54 -1.57 -24.06 -5.76
N LYS A 55 -0.85 -23.07 -5.22
CA LYS A 55 -0.10 -23.24 -3.98
C LYS A 55 -1.03 -23.16 -2.77
N ASN A 56 -0.66 -23.90 -1.72
CA ASN A 56 -1.40 -23.86 -0.45
C ASN A 56 -0.97 -22.62 0.35
N PRO A 57 -1.88 -21.66 0.59
CA PRO A 57 -1.52 -20.42 1.30
C PRO A 57 -1.05 -20.65 2.74
N SER A 58 -1.41 -21.78 3.37
CA SER A 58 -0.93 -22.09 4.72
C SER A 58 0.52 -22.56 4.76
N LYS A 59 1.12 -22.82 3.59
CA LYS A 59 2.51 -23.32 3.46
C LYS A 59 3.43 -22.34 2.75
N VAL A 60 2.94 -21.16 2.39
CA VAL A 60 3.73 -20.12 1.73
C VAL A 60 3.88 -18.95 2.69
N LEU A 61 5.10 -18.45 2.84
CA LEU A 61 5.38 -17.33 3.74
C LEU A 61 5.22 -15.99 3.01
N VAL A 62 4.85 -14.98 3.77
CA VAL A 62 4.72 -13.61 3.27
C VAL A 62 6.03 -13.16 2.61
N ARG A 63 7.18 -13.45 3.22
CA ARG A 63 8.49 -13.05 2.68
C ARG A 63 8.77 -13.58 1.28
N ASP A 64 8.19 -14.73 0.92
CA ASP A 64 8.42 -15.35 -0.39
C ASP A 64 7.56 -14.76 -1.50
N VAL A 65 6.57 -13.96 -1.15
CA VAL A 65 5.58 -13.41 -2.11
C VAL A 65 5.56 -11.88 -2.11
N MET A 66 5.92 -11.24 -1.01
CA MET A 66 5.89 -9.78 -0.88
C MET A 66 6.70 -9.07 -1.96
N THR A 67 6.28 -7.87 -2.28
CA THR A 67 7.06 -6.95 -3.11
C THR A 67 8.06 -6.22 -2.22
N SER A 68 9.34 -6.27 -2.58
CA SER A 68 10.44 -5.66 -1.81
C SER A 68 11.51 -5.15 -2.78
N PRO A 69 12.18 -4.03 -2.49
CA PRO A 69 11.89 -3.13 -1.38
C PRO A 69 10.59 -2.36 -1.56
N VAL A 70 10.00 -1.90 -0.45
CA VAL A 70 8.79 -1.10 -0.48
C VAL A 70 9.11 0.35 -0.84
N ALA A 71 8.25 1.00 -1.64
CA ALA A 71 8.38 2.42 -1.92
C ALA A 71 7.98 3.23 -0.68
N THR A 72 8.84 4.17 -0.26
CA THR A 72 8.61 5.00 0.92
C THR A 72 8.71 6.48 0.58
N VAL A 73 7.97 7.29 1.33
CA VAL A 73 8.04 8.75 1.26
C VAL A 73 7.95 9.32 2.68
N SER A 74 8.35 10.58 2.83
CA SER A 74 8.21 11.27 4.11
C SER A 74 6.78 11.82 4.27
N PRO A 75 6.36 12.15 5.53
CA PRO A 75 5.05 12.74 5.76
C PRO A 75 4.85 14.10 5.08
N LEU A 76 5.94 14.77 4.70
CA LEU A 76 5.90 16.08 4.04
C LEU A 76 5.78 15.99 2.52
N THR A 77 5.71 14.79 1.97
CA THR A 77 5.62 14.57 0.53
C THR A 77 4.28 15.10 0.00
N THR A 78 4.33 15.86 -1.08
CA THR A 78 3.12 16.36 -1.74
C THR A 78 2.40 15.24 -2.49
N LEU A 79 1.11 15.43 -2.77
CA LEU A 79 0.34 14.49 -3.60
C LEU A 79 0.99 14.29 -4.96
N ARG A 80 1.51 15.37 -5.55
CA ARG A 80 2.17 15.32 -6.86
C ARG A 80 3.42 14.45 -6.81
N ALA A 81 4.25 14.64 -5.79
CA ALA A 81 5.46 13.84 -5.61
C ALA A 81 5.12 12.36 -5.34
N ALA A 82 4.10 12.10 -4.53
CA ALA A 82 3.63 10.73 -4.27
C ALA A 82 3.14 10.06 -5.55
N ALA A 83 2.36 10.77 -6.37
CA ALA A 83 1.90 10.26 -7.67
C ALA A 83 3.08 9.92 -8.59
N ARG A 84 4.11 10.76 -8.60
CA ARG A 84 5.32 10.51 -9.38
C ARG A 84 6.02 9.23 -8.92
N VAL A 85 6.14 9.01 -7.62
CA VAL A 85 6.73 7.78 -7.09
C VAL A 85 5.94 6.55 -7.52
N MET A 86 4.61 6.62 -7.46
CA MET A 86 3.75 5.51 -7.91
C MET A 86 3.95 5.18 -9.39
N LEU A 87 4.06 6.21 -10.24
CA LEU A 87 4.30 6.02 -11.66
C LEU A 87 5.69 5.42 -11.92
N ASP A 88 6.72 5.99 -11.29
CA ASP A 88 8.10 5.56 -11.49
C ASP A 88 8.35 4.15 -10.98
N LYS A 89 7.75 3.78 -9.86
CA LYS A 89 7.89 2.47 -9.23
C LYS A 89 6.83 1.47 -9.69
N LYS A 90 5.86 1.90 -10.49
CA LYS A 90 4.75 1.06 -10.96
C LYS A 90 4.03 0.39 -9.79
N THR A 91 3.80 1.14 -8.73
CA THR A 91 3.11 0.67 -7.53
C THR A 91 1.87 1.51 -7.25
N ARG A 92 0.89 0.89 -6.62
CA ARG A 92 -0.36 1.56 -6.20
C ARG A 92 -0.36 1.85 -4.70
N TRP A 93 0.75 1.58 -4.02
CA TRP A 93 0.91 1.68 -2.57
C TRP A 93 2.24 2.31 -2.25
N ILE A 94 2.23 3.28 -1.34
CA ILE A 94 3.45 3.90 -0.82
C ILE A 94 3.35 3.94 0.69
N VAL A 95 4.42 3.55 1.37
CA VAL A 95 4.49 3.62 2.83
C VAL A 95 5.06 4.97 3.24
N VAL A 96 4.37 5.65 4.15
CA VAL A 96 4.86 6.91 4.73
C VAL A 96 5.68 6.57 5.96
N THR A 97 6.95 6.98 5.95
CA THR A 97 7.85 6.70 7.07
C THR A 97 8.41 7.99 7.66
N ARG A 98 8.67 7.94 8.96
CA ARG A 98 9.41 8.96 9.69
C ARG A 98 10.48 8.25 10.50
N LEU A 99 11.75 8.55 10.23
CA LEU A 99 12.89 7.87 10.89
C LEU A 99 12.78 6.34 10.78
N ASP A 100 12.47 5.84 9.60
CA ASP A 100 12.28 4.42 9.28
C ASP A 100 11.07 3.74 9.95
N ASN A 101 10.30 4.47 10.75
CA ASN A 101 9.07 3.95 11.33
C ASN A 101 7.87 4.19 10.42
N VAL A 102 6.99 3.20 10.33
CA VAL A 102 5.77 3.32 9.53
C VAL A 102 4.82 4.29 10.21
N GLU A 103 4.44 5.35 9.49
CA GLU A 103 3.51 6.36 9.98
C GLU A 103 2.16 6.30 9.28
N GLY A 104 2.15 5.85 8.05
CA GLY A 104 0.92 5.75 7.28
C GLY A 104 1.13 5.04 5.95
N ILE A 105 0.09 5.02 5.16
CA ILE A 105 0.11 4.45 3.82
C ILE A 105 -0.69 5.37 2.87
N ILE A 106 -0.19 5.51 1.66
CA ILE A 106 -0.89 6.23 0.58
C ILE A 106 -1.19 5.24 -0.52
N THR A 107 -2.45 5.18 -0.94
CA THR A 107 -2.88 4.33 -2.05
C THR A 107 -3.21 5.17 -3.28
N ALA A 108 -3.32 4.52 -4.44
CA ALA A 108 -3.79 5.17 -5.66
C ALA A 108 -5.19 5.76 -5.46
N SER A 109 -6.04 5.10 -4.65
CA SER A 109 -7.36 5.62 -4.31
C SER A 109 -7.29 6.94 -3.54
N ASP A 110 -6.35 7.06 -2.59
CA ASP A 110 -6.15 8.31 -1.84
C ASP A 110 -5.79 9.46 -2.79
N LEU A 111 -4.95 9.22 -3.78
CA LEU A 111 -4.59 10.23 -4.77
C LEU A 111 -5.78 10.63 -5.61
N THR A 112 -6.60 9.68 -6.01
CA THR A 112 -7.83 9.93 -6.78
C THR A 112 -8.80 10.81 -6.00
N TRP A 113 -9.03 10.51 -4.72
CA TRP A 113 -9.88 11.34 -3.87
C TRP A 113 -9.33 12.74 -3.68
N GLY A 114 -8.02 12.88 -3.44
CA GLY A 114 -7.38 14.18 -3.34
C GLY A 114 -7.53 15.01 -4.61
N PHE A 115 -7.39 14.40 -5.77
CA PHE A 115 -7.60 15.04 -7.06
C PHE A 115 -9.05 15.49 -7.23
N LEU A 116 -10.02 14.63 -6.91
CA LEU A 116 -11.45 14.95 -7.02
C LEU A 116 -11.84 16.11 -6.10
N GLU A 117 -11.31 16.17 -4.88
CA GLU A 117 -11.56 17.29 -3.96
C GLU A 117 -11.03 18.59 -4.53
N THR A 118 -9.82 18.60 -5.08
CA THR A 118 -9.24 19.77 -5.71
C THR A 118 -10.08 20.24 -6.89
N PHE A 119 -10.53 19.30 -7.70
CA PHE A 119 -11.40 19.57 -8.85
C PHE A 119 -12.73 20.18 -8.43
N ALA A 120 -13.36 19.62 -7.40
CA ALA A 120 -14.64 20.14 -6.88
C ALA A 120 -14.50 21.57 -6.34
N ARG A 121 -13.39 21.86 -5.65
CA ARG A 121 -13.10 23.22 -5.15
C ARG A 121 -12.93 24.22 -6.30
N ALA A 122 -12.22 23.83 -7.36
CA ALA A 122 -12.03 24.66 -8.54
C ALA A 122 -13.38 24.97 -9.21
N SER A 123 -14.26 23.99 -9.35
CA SER A 123 -15.61 24.17 -9.90
C SER A 123 -16.44 25.14 -9.06
N LYS A 124 -16.41 25.01 -7.74
CA LYS A 124 -17.11 25.92 -6.82
C LYS A 124 -16.63 27.36 -6.91
N ARG A 125 -15.37 27.57 -7.28
CA ARG A 125 -14.78 28.91 -7.46
C ARG A 125 -15.04 29.50 -8.85
N GLY A 126 -15.81 28.80 -9.70
CA GLY A 126 -16.04 29.22 -11.07
C GLY A 126 -14.87 28.99 -12.00
N ILE A 127 -13.87 28.20 -11.58
CA ILE A 127 -12.73 27.85 -12.40
C ILE A 127 -13.07 26.59 -13.19
N ALA A 128 -13.05 26.70 -14.53
CA ALA A 128 -13.33 25.54 -15.37
C ALA A 128 -12.19 24.52 -15.26
N PRO A 129 -12.49 23.26 -14.99
CA PRO A 129 -11.49 22.19 -14.99
C PRO A 129 -11.00 21.97 -16.42
N LYS A 130 -9.70 21.76 -16.57
CA LYS A 130 -9.09 21.45 -17.86
C LYS A 130 -8.72 20.00 -17.99
#